data_c3c5e20731ff72051b386ed6d34cab02
#
_entry.id   c3c5e20731ff72051b386ed6d34cab02
#
_cell.length_a   1.000
_cell.length_b   1.000
_cell.length_c   1.000
_cell.angle_alpha   90.00
_cell.angle_beta   90.00
_cell.angle_gamma   90.00
#
_symmetry.space_group_name_H-M   'P 1'
#
loop_
_entity.id
_entity.type
_entity.pdbx_description
1 polymer ?
#
loop_
_entity_poly.entity_id
_entity_poly.type
_entity_poly.pdbx_seq_one_letter_code
_entity_poly.pdbx_strand_id
1 'polypeptide(L)'
;YIAPTMTQARSIVWHSPEMLDAVIPREAILNINKTEKIIFYKNGSQLRVCGADEPDSLRGVNGFGFVLDEFATMKPQVYDEIVFPIINANGGWCWRIGTPKGRNHLWKAWAVASQSDEMQAIHLQSTTSGVLTPEQIENARKTMTNRAFRQEMECEWFDDEGIVFRRIAENATAQ
;
A
#
# COMPACT_ATOMS: atom_id res chain seq x y z
N TYR A 1 6.73 3.07 8.70
CA TYR A 1 6.49 2.46 7.40
C TYR A 1 6.48 0.93 7.52
N ILE A 2 5.45 0.30 7.01
CA ILE A 2 5.24 -1.16 7.06
C ILE A 2 4.97 -1.66 5.64
N ALA A 3 5.79 -2.62 5.16
CA ALA A 3 5.55 -3.35 3.92
C ALA A 3 5.13 -4.80 4.23
N PRO A 4 4.62 -5.58 3.27
CA PRO A 4 4.17 -6.95 3.50
C PRO A 4 5.24 -7.86 4.11
N THR A 5 6.51 -7.65 3.74
CA THR A 5 7.65 -8.37 4.32
C THR A 5 8.79 -7.41 4.67
N MET A 6 9.63 -7.79 5.63
CA MET A 6 10.83 -7.02 5.96
C MET A 6 11.78 -6.90 4.75
N THR A 7 11.84 -7.89 3.88
CA THR A 7 12.65 -7.85 2.66
C THR A 7 12.15 -6.76 1.72
N GLN A 8 10.85 -6.66 1.50
CA GLN A 8 10.25 -5.60 0.68
C GLN A 8 10.46 -4.22 1.32
N ALA A 9 10.22 -4.09 2.63
CA ALA A 9 10.43 -2.85 3.36
C ALA A 9 11.87 -2.32 3.22
N ARG A 10 12.86 -3.22 3.28
CA ARG A 10 14.26 -2.88 3.05
C ARG A 10 14.52 -2.43 1.62
N SER A 11 14.03 -3.17 0.64
CA SER A 11 14.28 -2.87 -0.78
C SER A 11 13.64 -1.56 -1.21
N ILE A 12 12.40 -1.30 -0.78
CA ILE A 12 11.62 -0.14 -1.21
C ILE A 12 12.10 1.14 -0.52
N VAL A 13 12.34 1.11 0.79
CA VAL A 13 12.63 2.32 1.56
C VAL A 13 14.07 2.36 2.04
N TRP A 14 14.54 1.31 2.74
CA TRP A 14 15.80 1.37 3.48
C TRP A 14 17.04 1.38 2.60
N HIS A 15 17.03 0.64 1.49
CA HIS A 15 18.13 0.56 0.53
C HIS A 15 17.96 1.46 -0.69
N SER A 16 16.91 2.27 -0.73
CA SER A 16 16.69 3.24 -1.80
C SER A 16 17.28 4.60 -1.39
N PRO A 17 18.44 5.00 -1.92
CA PRO A 17 19.00 6.33 -1.66
C PRO A 17 18.05 7.44 -2.09
N GLU A 18 17.29 7.19 -3.16
CA GLU A 18 16.31 8.13 -3.72
C GLU A 18 15.15 8.39 -2.74
N MET A 19 14.73 7.38 -1.99
CA MET A 19 13.64 7.54 -1.03
C MET A 19 14.09 8.21 0.27
N LEU A 20 15.16 7.72 0.89
CA LEU A 20 15.62 8.25 2.17
C LEU A 20 16.36 9.58 2.02
N ASP A 21 17.27 9.69 1.06
CA ASP A 21 18.08 10.90 0.88
C ASP A 21 17.28 12.05 0.24
N ALA A 22 16.26 11.75 -0.58
CA ALA A 22 15.42 12.78 -1.20
C ALA A 22 14.33 13.32 -0.25
N VAL A 23 13.84 12.50 0.69
CA VAL A 23 12.70 12.84 1.55
C VAL A 23 13.14 13.29 2.94
N ILE A 24 14.31 12.82 3.40
CA ILE A 24 14.77 13.08 4.77
C ILE A 24 16.00 14.02 4.72
N PRO A 25 15.87 15.27 5.17
CA PRO A 25 17.01 16.17 5.29
C PRO A 25 18.08 15.57 6.23
N ARG A 26 19.29 15.39 5.72
CA ARG A 26 20.40 14.79 6.50
C ARG A 26 20.68 15.55 7.79
N GLU A 27 20.52 16.86 7.77
CA GLU A 27 20.67 17.73 8.94
C GLU A 27 19.63 17.49 10.04
N ALA A 28 18.49 16.87 9.72
CA ALA A 28 17.47 16.52 10.71
C ALA A 28 17.79 15.22 11.44
N ILE A 29 18.68 14.39 10.90
CA ILE A 29 19.02 13.09 11.47
C ILE A 29 19.94 13.27 12.68
N LEU A 30 19.57 12.63 13.80
CA LEU A 30 20.40 12.51 15.00
C LEU A 30 21.26 11.23 14.93
N ASN A 31 20.65 10.09 14.63
CA ASN A 31 21.30 8.79 14.58
C ASN A 31 20.50 7.81 13.70
N ILE A 32 21.19 6.80 13.17
CA ILE A 32 20.59 5.72 12.36
C ILE A 32 20.98 4.36 12.99
N ASN A 33 19.99 3.62 13.46
CA ASN A 33 20.16 2.22 13.85
C ASN A 33 19.90 1.32 12.63
N LYS A 34 20.99 0.90 11.98
CA LYS A 34 20.90 0.06 10.77
C LYS A 34 20.41 -1.36 11.05
N THR A 35 20.57 -1.88 12.25
CA THR A 35 20.09 -3.21 12.65
C THR A 35 18.58 -3.21 12.80
N GLU A 36 18.06 -2.28 13.60
CA GLU A 36 16.62 -2.16 13.89
C GLU A 36 15.85 -1.40 12.79
N LYS A 37 16.54 -0.85 11.78
CA LYS A 37 15.94 -0.01 10.73
C LYS A 37 15.16 1.18 11.29
N ILE A 38 15.80 1.92 12.19
CA ILE A 38 15.25 3.12 12.85
C ILE A 38 16.13 4.32 12.53
N ILE A 39 15.52 5.41 12.12
CA ILE A 39 16.13 6.72 12.01
C ILE A 39 15.60 7.58 13.15
N PHE A 40 16.51 8.10 13.97
CA PHE A 40 16.20 9.02 15.05
C PHE A 40 16.46 10.45 14.58
N TYR A 41 15.51 11.34 14.83
CA TYR A 41 15.59 12.74 14.45
C TYR A 41 15.95 13.63 15.64
N LYS A 42 16.55 14.80 15.35
CA LYS A 42 16.96 15.79 16.37
C LYS A 42 15.79 16.36 17.18
N ASN A 43 14.58 16.34 16.64
CA ASN A 43 13.36 16.75 17.32
C ASN A 43 12.76 15.68 18.25
N GLY A 44 13.42 14.53 18.41
CA GLY A 44 12.96 13.42 19.23
C GLY A 44 12.03 12.43 18.52
N SER A 45 11.58 12.71 17.30
CA SER A 45 10.79 11.76 16.53
C SER A 45 11.65 10.63 15.94
N GLN A 46 11.01 9.57 15.47
CA GLN A 46 11.69 8.46 14.80
C GLN A 46 10.88 7.93 13.62
N LEU A 47 11.58 7.46 12.60
CA LEU A 47 11.02 6.65 11.53
C LEU A 47 11.51 5.21 11.69
N ARG A 48 10.58 4.27 11.75
CA ARG A 48 10.86 2.83 11.78
C ARG A 48 10.37 2.17 10.50
N VAL A 49 11.17 1.26 9.95
CA VAL A 49 10.84 0.45 8.77
C VAL A 49 10.64 -0.98 9.22
N CYS A 50 9.44 -1.55 8.96
CA CYS A 50 9.00 -2.86 9.45
C CYS A 50 8.44 -3.73 8.31
N GLY A 51 8.47 -5.06 8.51
CA GLY A 51 7.70 -6.02 7.74
C GLY A 51 6.43 -6.46 8.50
N ALA A 52 5.39 -6.83 7.75
CA ALA A 52 4.13 -7.35 8.28
C ALA A 52 4.02 -8.88 8.22
N ASP A 53 5.08 -9.56 7.80
CA ASP A 53 5.16 -11.02 7.70
C ASP A 53 4.98 -11.71 9.06
N GLU A 54 5.47 -11.09 10.14
CA GLU A 54 5.25 -11.51 11.52
C GLU A 54 4.49 -10.42 12.29
N PRO A 55 3.14 -10.39 12.24
CA PRO A 55 2.33 -9.33 12.83
C PRO A 55 2.59 -9.11 14.33
N ASP A 56 2.88 -10.18 15.08
CA ASP A 56 3.15 -10.07 16.51
C ASP A 56 4.43 -9.26 16.82
N SER A 57 5.38 -9.19 15.89
CA SER A 57 6.58 -8.34 16.04
C SER A 57 6.24 -6.84 16.04
N LEU A 58 5.08 -6.47 15.52
CA LEU A 58 4.59 -5.08 15.47
C LEU A 58 3.86 -4.64 16.74
N ARG A 59 3.45 -5.57 17.64
CA ARG A 59 2.69 -5.25 18.86
C ARG A 59 3.42 -4.34 19.84
N GLY A 60 4.74 -4.27 19.77
CA GLY A 60 5.57 -3.36 20.58
C GLY A 60 5.84 -1.99 19.94
N VAL A 61 5.33 -1.75 18.72
CA VAL A 61 5.55 -0.48 18.02
C VAL A 61 4.53 0.53 18.51
N ASN A 62 5.00 1.57 19.21
CA ASN A 62 4.17 2.72 19.57
C ASN A 62 4.41 3.83 18.55
N GLY A 63 3.43 4.09 17.69
CA GLY A 63 3.52 5.09 16.62
C GLY A 63 2.35 6.05 16.63
N PHE A 64 2.60 7.26 16.15
CA PHE A 64 1.57 8.28 15.89
C PHE A 64 1.06 8.20 14.43
N GLY A 65 1.94 7.89 13.48
CA GLY A 65 1.62 7.77 12.07
C GLY A 65 2.07 6.45 11.48
N PHE A 66 1.25 5.84 10.65
CA PHE A 66 1.53 4.59 9.97
C PHE A 66 1.32 4.71 8.47
N VAL A 67 2.24 4.13 7.69
CA VAL A 67 2.07 3.90 6.26
C VAL A 67 2.12 2.39 6.05
N LEU A 68 1.01 1.80 5.62
CA LEU A 68 0.89 0.40 5.23
C LEU A 68 0.95 0.33 3.71
N ASP A 69 2.13 -0.03 3.19
CA ASP A 69 2.38 -0.11 1.76
C ASP A 69 2.05 -1.51 1.24
N GLU A 70 1.51 -1.61 0.04
CA GLU A 70 0.96 -2.86 -0.51
C GLU A 70 -0.07 -3.53 0.42
N PHE A 71 -0.90 -2.72 1.08
CA PHE A 71 -1.85 -3.17 2.10
C PHE A 71 -2.75 -4.30 1.61
N ALA A 72 -3.12 -4.32 0.33
CA ALA A 72 -3.91 -5.39 -0.29
C ALA A 72 -3.30 -6.80 -0.13
N THR A 73 -1.99 -6.90 0.11
CA THR A 73 -1.26 -8.17 0.25
C THR A 73 -0.94 -8.53 1.69
N MET A 74 -1.17 -7.62 2.64
CA MET A 74 -0.97 -7.88 4.07
C MET A 74 -2.11 -8.71 4.65
N LYS A 75 -1.86 -9.31 5.80
CA LYS A 75 -2.93 -9.91 6.62
C LYS A 75 -3.80 -8.79 7.20
N PRO A 76 -5.15 -8.89 7.15
CA PRO A 76 -6.04 -7.85 7.70
C PRO A 76 -5.77 -7.52 9.17
N GLN A 77 -5.35 -8.51 9.96
CA GLN A 77 -5.03 -8.37 11.38
C GLN A 77 -3.96 -7.31 11.66
N VAL A 78 -3.07 -7.03 10.72
CA VAL A 78 -2.05 -5.97 10.87
C VAL A 78 -2.70 -4.62 11.14
N TYR A 79 -3.77 -4.30 10.42
CA TYR A 79 -4.51 -3.08 10.69
C TYR A 79 -5.48 -3.23 11.85
N ASP A 80 -6.34 -4.23 11.81
CA ASP A 80 -7.49 -4.34 12.73
C ASP A 80 -7.05 -4.57 14.19
N GLU A 81 -6.02 -5.40 14.41
CA GLU A 81 -5.61 -5.82 15.74
C GLU A 81 -4.37 -5.08 16.27
N ILE A 82 -3.58 -4.44 15.40
CA ILE A 82 -2.31 -3.81 15.81
C ILE A 82 -2.33 -2.32 15.55
N VAL A 83 -2.44 -1.89 14.28
CA VAL A 83 -2.30 -0.47 13.93
C VAL A 83 -3.47 0.36 14.42
N PHE A 84 -4.71 -0.10 14.20
CA PHE A 84 -5.90 0.66 14.58
C PHE A 84 -5.98 0.94 16.08
N PRO A 85 -5.77 -0.03 16.98
CA PRO A 85 -5.74 0.25 18.42
C PRO A 85 -4.70 1.29 18.82
N ILE A 86 -3.51 1.27 18.19
CA ILE A 86 -2.43 2.22 18.50
C ILE A 86 -2.81 3.63 18.05
N ILE A 87 -3.25 3.81 16.81
CA ILE A 87 -3.63 5.14 16.30
C ILE A 87 -4.85 5.71 17.03
N ASN A 88 -5.81 4.85 17.38
CA ASN A 88 -7.00 5.25 18.14
C ASN A 88 -6.62 5.74 19.55
N ALA A 89 -5.71 5.06 20.22
CA ALA A 89 -5.25 5.47 21.56
C ALA A 89 -4.43 6.76 21.52
N ASN A 90 -3.65 6.99 20.45
CA ASN A 90 -2.72 8.11 20.33
C ASN A 90 -3.31 9.33 19.58
N GLY A 91 -4.52 9.23 19.03
CA GLY A 91 -5.08 10.24 18.11
C GLY A 91 -4.25 10.36 16.83
N GLY A 92 -3.67 9.24 16.38
CA GLY A 92 -2.77 9.18 15.24
C GLY A 92 -3.48 8.98 13.90
N TRP A 93 -2.70 8.72 12.85
CA TRP A 93 -3.19 8.55 11.48
C TRP A 93 -2.59 7.31 10.81
N CYS A 94 -3.27 6.83 9.76
CA CYS A 94 -2.80 5.70 8.95
C CYS A 94 -3.10 5.89 7.47
N TRP A 95 -2.07 5.75 6.64
CA TRP A 95 -2.19 5.61 5.19
C TRP A 95 -2.14 4.14 4.80
N ARG A 96 -3.14 3.69 4.06
CA ARG A 96 -3.22 2.34 3.47
C ARG A 96 -3.10 2.49 1.97
N ILE A 97 -1.97 2.05 1.42
CA ILE A 97 -1.59 2.23 0.02
C ILE A 97 -1.51 0.86 -0.64
N GLY A 98 -1.86 0.77 -1.90
CA GLY A 98 -1.69 -0.44 -2.69
C GLY A 98 -2.52 -0.44 -3.96
N THR A 99 -2.22 -1.40 -4.82
CA THR A 99 -2.97 -1.68 -6.04
C THR A 99 -4.22 -2.52 -5.72
N PRO A 100 -5.35 -2.31 -6.40
CA PRO A 100 -6.54 -3.15 -6.27
C PRO A 100 -6.24 -4.64 -6.51
N LYS A 101 -6.69 -5.51 -5.58
CA LYS A 101 -6.58 -6.98 -5.71
C LYS A 101 -7.89 -7.62 -5.25
N GLY A 102 -8.85 -7.72 -6.17
CA GLY A 102 -10.19 -8.19 -5.82
C GLY A 102 -10.88 -7.31 -4.77
N ARG A 103 -12.04 -7.73 -4.27
CA ARG A 103 -12.77 -7.02 -3.19
C ARG A 103 -12.29 -7.45 -1.80
N ASN A 104 -11.00 -7.29 -1.56
CA ASN A 104 -10.36 -7.62 -0.29
C ASN A 104 -10.53 -6.52 0.77
N HIS A 105 -9.73 -6.58 1.84
CA HIS A 105 -9.75 -5.62 2.94
C HIS A 105 -9.32 -4.19 2.52
N LEU A 106 -8.45 -4.02 1.49
CA LEU A 106 -8.14 -2.69 0.96
C LEU A 106 -9.36 -2.09 0.25
N TRP A 107 -10.11 -2.89 -0.53
CA TRP A 107 -11.35 -2.45 -1.15
C TRP A 107 -12.39 -2.02 -0.10
N LYS A 108 -12.56 -2.82 0.97
CA LYS A 108 -13.46 -2.49 2.07
C LYS A 108 -13.08 -1.15 2.72
N ALA A 109 -11.78 -0.98 2.98
CA ALA A 109 -11.26 0.25 3.55
C ALA A 109 -11.50 1.47 2.64
N TRP A 110 -11.27 1.32 1.34
CA TRP A 110 -11.55 2.36 0.34
C TRP A 110 -13.03 2.69 0.25
N ALA A 111 -13.90 1.69 0.21
CA ALA A 111 -15.35 1.89 0.15
C ALA A 111 -15.88 2.64 1.39
N VAL A 112 -15.38 2.33 2.59
CA VAL A 112 -15.72 3.05 3.82
C VAL A 112 -15.21 4.50 3.77
N ALA A 113 -13.94 4.69 3.39
CA ALA A 113 -13.34 6.01 3.31
C ALA A 113 -14.03 6.91 2.28
N SER A 114 -14.50 6.36 1.15
CA SER A 114 -15.21 7.09 0.11
C SER A 114 -16.58 7.65 0.55
N GLN A 115 -17.12 7.16 1.67
CA GLN A 115 -18.39 7.58 2.23
C GLN A 115 -18.24 8.31 3.57
N SER A 116 -17.02 8.60 3.99
CA SER A 116 -16.71 9.19 5.30
C SER A 116 -16.26 10.63 5.15
N ASP A 117 -16.72 11.49 6.02
CA ASP A 117 -16.23 12.89 6.12
C ASP A 117 -14.91 12.98 6.92
N GLU A 118 -14.56 11.93 7.67
CA GLU A 118 -13.35 11.88 8.49
C GLU A 118 -12.17 11.18 7.80
N MET A 119 -12.41 10.44 6.72
CA MET A 119 -11.41 9.69 5.99
C MET A 119 -11.31 10.15 4.55
N GLN A 120 -10.12 10.09 3.98
CA GLN A 120 -9.89 10.43 2.58
C GLN A 120 -9.61 9.17 1.76
N ALA A 121 -10.38 8.97 0.68
CA ALA A 121 -10.11 7.97 -0.34
C ALA A 121 -9.49 8.64 -1.56
N ILE A 122 -8.26 8.23 -1.89
CA ILE A 122 -7.52 8.76 -3.04
C ILE A 122 -7.39 7.66 -4.08
N HIS A 123 -7.77 7.95 -5.31
CA HIS A 123 -7.68 7.04 -6.45
C HIS A 123 -6.74 7.66 -7.49
N LEU A 124 -5.53 7.13 -7.61
CA LEU A 124 -4.49 7.63 -8.50
C LEU A 124 -4.26 6.64 -9.65
N GLN A 125 -4.69 7.03 -10.84
CA GLN A 125 -4.46 6.26 -12.04
C GLN A 125 -3.14 6.67 -12.69
N SER A 126 -2.29 5.70 -13.04
CA SER A 126 -1.04 5.98 -13.75
C SER A 126 -1.27 6.64 -15.11
N THR A 127 -2.42 6.37 -15.73
CA THR A 127 -2.82 6.94 -17.03
C THR A 127 -3.12 8.44 -16.99
N THR A 128 -3.47 8.98 -15.81
CA THR A 128 -3.88 10.39 -15.65
C THR A 128 -3.02 11.17 -14.67
N SER A 129 -2.18 10.49 -13.88
CA SER A 129 -1.36 11.12 -12.83
C SER A 129 -0.21 11.99 -13.35
N GLY A 130 0.17 11.82 -14.61
CA GLY A 130 1.33 12.50 -15.20
C GLY A 130 2.70 11.90 -14.80
N VAL A 131 2.70 10.81 -14.02
CA VAL A 131 3.93 10.10 -13.64
C VAL A 131 4.55 9.36 -14.83
N LEU A 132 3.70 8.79 -15.71
CA LEU A 132 4.11 8.09 -16.92
C LEU A 132 3.88 8.98 -18.15
N THR A 133 4.79 8.87 -19.11
CA THR A 133 4.60 9.51 -20.42
C THR A 133 3.53 8.79 -21.24
N PRO A 134 2.88 9.47 -22.22
CA PRO A 134 1.93 8.81 -23.11
C PRO A 134 2.50 7.60 -23.83
N GLU A 135 3.78 7.63 -24.21
CA GLU A 135 4.46 6.52 -24.86
C GLU A 135 4.60 5.30 -23.91
N GLN A 136 4.94 5.54 -22.64
CA GLN A 136 5.03 4.49 -21.62
C GLN A 136 3.66 3.85 -21.36
N ILE A 137 2.59 4.64 -21.30
CA ILE A 137 1.21 4.16 -21.14
C ILE A 137 0.81 3.30 -22.33
N GLU A 138 1.09 3.76 -23.57
CA GLU A 138 0.76 3.01 -24.77
C GLU A 138 1.56 1.70 -24.88
N ASN A 139 2.82 1.70 -24.49
CA ASN A 139 3.63 0.49 -24.42
C ASN A 139 3.09 -0.51 -23.39
N ALA A 140 2.69 -0.04 -22.22
CA ALA A 140 2.04 -0.87 -21.21
C ALA A 140 0.72 -1.47 -21.75
N ARG A 141 -0.09 -0.68 -22.47
CA ARG A 141 -1.34 -1.14 -23.09
C ARG A 141 -1.13 -2.25 -24.11
N LYS A 142 -0.05 -2.20 -24.88
CA LYS A 142 0.31 -3.24 -25.87
C LYS A 142 0.88 -4.50 -25.25
N THR A 143 1.55 -4.36 -24.10
CA THR A 143 2.33 -5.46 -23.50
C THR A 143 1.52 -6.22 -22.45
N MET A 144 0.67 -5.53 -21.69
CA MET A 144 -0.11 -6.11 -20.60
C MET A 144 -1.42 -6.73 -21.12
N THR A 145 -1.94 -7.72 -20.41
CA THR A 145 -3.32 -8.13 -20.64
C THR A 145 -4.27 -6.98 -20.27
N ASN A 146 -5.44 -6.92 -20.93
CA ASN A 146 -6.42 -5.87 -20.65
C ASN A 146 -6.78 -5.79 -19.15
N ARG A 147 -6.97 -6.94 -18.49
CA ARG A 147 -7.25 -7.00 -17.05
C ARG A 147 -6.10 -6.42 -16.23
N ALA A 148 -4.88 -6.84 -16.51
CA ALA A 148 -3.71 -6.35 -15.78
C ALA A 148 -3.52 -4.84 -15.99
N PHE A 149 -3.70 -4.34 -17.21
CA PHE A 149 -3.61 -2.91 -17.50
C PHE A 149 -4.64 -2.10 -16.71
N ARG A 150 -5.90 -2.51 -16.72
CA ARG A 150 -6.97 -1.82 -15.98
C ARG A 150 -6.73 -1.87 -14.45
N GLN A 151 -6.25 -2.99 -13.94
CA GLN A 151 -5.94 -3.14 -12.52
C GLN A 151 -4.74 -2.28 -12.09
N GLU A 152 -3.62 -2.40 -12.79
CA GLU A 152 -2.34 -1.81 -12.37
C GLU A 152 -2.20 -0.33 -12.80
N MET A 153 -2.76 0.04 -13.98
CA MET A 153 -2.62 1.39 -14.52
C MET A 153 -3.84 2.28 -14.27
N GLU A 154 -5.02 1.70 -14.23
CA GLU A 154 -6.28 2.41 -14.04
C GLU A 154 -6.91 2.18 -12.66
N CYS A 155 -6.24 1.40 -11.79
CA CYS A 155 -6.66 1.09 -10.41
C CYS A 155 -8.08 0.52 -10.32
N GLU A 156 -8.53 -0.28 -11.30
CA GLU A 156 -9.85 -0.85 -11.29
C GLU A 156 -9.97 -2.04 -10.33
N TRP A 157 -11.11 -2.12 -9.66
CA TRP A 157 -11.47 -3.24 -8.82
C TRP A 157 -12.19 -4.31 -9.64
N PHE A 158 -11.68 -5.54 -9.60
CA PHE A 158 -12.32 -6.69 -10.23
C PHE A 158 -12.86 -7.64 -9.16
N ASP A 159 -14.03 -8.22 -9.42
CA ASP A 159 -14.51 -9.35 -8.65
C ASP A 159 -13.75 -10.60 -9.10
N ASP A 160 -13.06 -11.26 -8.18
CA ASP A 160 -12.40 -12.54 -8.45
C ASP A 160 -13.42 -13.70 -8.49
N GLU A 161 -14.63 -13.47 -8.00
CA GLU A 161 -15.71 -14.43 -8.03
C GLU A 161 -16.40 -14.40 -9.40
N GLY A 162 -16.10 -15.37 -10.27
CA GLY A 162 -16.91 -15.63 -11.45
C GLY A 162 -16.21 -15.68 -12.81
N ILE A 163 -14.90 -15.63 -12.89
CA ILE A 163 -14.20 -15.67 -14.19
C ILE A 163 -14.30 -17.06 -14.86
N VAL A 164 -14.52 -18.12 -14.10
CA VAL A 164 -14.60 -19.50 -14.64
C VAL A 164 -15.95 -19.77 -15.32
N PHE A 165 -17.01 -19.03 -14.96
CA PHE A 165 -18.39 -19.37 -15.45
C PHE A 165 -18.99 -18.40 -16.47
N ARG A 166 -18.44 -17.21 -16.69
CA ARG A 166 -19.01 -16.24 -17.68
C ARG A 166 -18.93 -16.71 -19.13
N ARG A 167 -17.98 -17.57 -19.49
CA ARG A 167 -17.87 -18.11 -20.85
C ARG A 167 -18.71 -19.36 -21.11
N ILE A 168 -19.21 -20.03 -20.07
CA ILE A 168 -20.05 -21.24 -20.24
C ILE A 168 -21.48 -20.86 -20.60
N ALA A 169 -22.02 -19.77 -20.07
CA ALA A 169 -23.38 -19.31 -20.39
C ALA A 169 -23.50 -18.75 -21.82
N GLU A 170 -22.47 -18.12 -22.35
CA GLU A 170 -22.48 -17.60 -23.75
C GLU A 170 -22.32 -18.69 -24.80
N ASN A 171 -21.66 -19.81 -24.46
CA ASN A 171 -21.49 -20.94 -25.37
C ASN A 171 -22.58 -22.00 -25.24
N ALA A 172 -23.44 -21.95 -24.24
CA ALA A 172 -24.57 -22.90 -24.07
C ALA A 172 -25.82 -22.52 -24.86
N THR A 173 -25.88 -21.32 -25.47
CA THR A 173 -27.01 -20.84 -26.28
C THR A 173 -26.77 -20.92 -27.79
N ALA A 174 -25.68 -21.55 -28.22
CA ALA A 174 -25.34 -21.74 -29.64
C ALA A 174 -25.44 -23.23 -30.05
N GLN A 175 -26.60 -23.87 -29.80
CA GLN A 175 -27.04 -25.10 -30.48
C GLN A 175 -28.52 -24.99 -30.82
#